data_8bd27688ed31fcfb0ab6b7a0f40d86c6
#
_entry.id   8bd27688ed31fcfb0ab6b7a0f40d86c6
#
_cell.length_a   1.000
_cell.length_b   1.000
_cell.length_c   1.000
_cell.angle_alpha   90.00
_cell.angle_beta   90.00
_cell.angle_gamma   90.00
#
_symmetry.space_group_name_H-M   'P 1'
#
loop_
_entity.id
_entity.type
_entity.pdbx_description
1 polymer ?
#
loop_
_entity_poly.entity_id
_entity_poly.type
_entity_poly.pdbx_seq_one_letter_code
_entity_poly.pdbx_strand_id
1 'polypeptide(L)'
;MATSRGFLGAVLAFALSSGIVSAQTTGKTVRHHKEAVVDQSSPELAQAESAIEKKDYTSAEPLLKKVVERTPSDYQAWFDLGFVYNALGRSEDSIAAYRKSVAANSDIFESNLNLGLMLAKARQADAERFLRAAIKLTPAGHVEEGRERAWLSLGHVLEANKPQEALEAYREAAALKPKDPEPHISAGLLLERQRDLAGAEKEYQQVLTLEPQSVDALTALANIYMHSRHLPEAENALGKLVALRPEDAGVHVQLGRTLAALGKTDDAIAQLQTGLKLAPADADAQRDLADLYATAGRFDQAEAVYRSLSGVRPNDAELHQGLGHTLMKQRKFPEAQQEFLNAIKLKPDFGAVYGDLAAVANENKNYELTIKALDARAKLLPEIPVSYFLRAIAYDHLRDYKQAAENYHLFLQAANGQFPDQEWQARHRLIAIEPKK
;
A
#
# COMPACT_ATOMS: atom_id res chain seq x y z
N MET A 1 -14.36 -24.57 20.97
CA MET A 1 -14.51 -23.42 20.07
C MET A 1 -13.35 -22.47 20.34
N ALA A 2 -12.24 -22.67 19.65
CA ALA A 2 -11.09 -21.78 19.73
C ALA A 2 -11.32 -20.67 18.70
N THR A 3 -11.53 -19.48 19.21
CA THR A 3 -11.78 -18.26 18.44
C THR A 3 -10.58 -17.95 17.54
N SER A 4 -10.84 -17.80 16.26
CA SER A 4 -9.96 -17.30 15.19
C SER A 4 -9.46 -15.88 15.45
N ARG A 5 -8.62 -15.66 16.45
CA ARG A 5 -8.03 -14.37 16.77
C ARG A 5 -6.56 -14.23 16.35
N GLY A 6 -5.99 -15.20 15.65
CA GLY A 6 -4.59 -15.22 15.21
C GLY A 6 -4.28 -14.61 13.84
N PHE A 7 -5.28 -14.41 12.99
CA PHE A 7 -5.05 -14.00 11.58
C PHE A 7 -4.96 -12.47 11.35
N LEU A 8 -4.98 -11.67 12.40
CA LEU A 8 -5.24 -10.23 12.31
C LEU A 8 -4.06 -9.31 12.67
N GLY A 9 -2.87 -9.89 12.81
CA GLY A 9 -1.70 -9.12 13.30
C GLY A 9 -0.73 -8.58 12.24
N ALA A 10 -0.83 -8.98 10.99
CA ALA A 10 0.17 -8.65 9.97
C ALA A 10 -0.44 -8.20 8.65
N VAL A 11 -1.39 -7.25 8.69
CA VAL A 11 -1.57 -6.34 7.55
C VAL A 11 -0.51 -5.26 7.70
N LEU A 12 0.74 -5.67 7.60
CA LEU A 12 1.86 -4.76 7.41
C LEU A 12 1.75 -4.22 5.98
N ALA A 13 1.69 -2.91 5.91
CA ALA A 13 1.85 -2.09 4.75
C ALA A 13 3.03 -2.58 3.89
N PHE A 14 2.79 -3.51 2.97
CA PHE A 14 3.55 -3.52 1.75
C PHE A 14 3.04 -2.31 0.99
N ALA A 15 3.76 -1.20 1.13
CA ALA A 15 3.80 -0.24 0.08
C ALA A 15 4.16 -1.05 -1.17
N LEU A 16 3.17 -1.39 -2.02
CA LEU A 16 3.47 -1.35 -3.43
C LEU A 16 4.25 -0.04 -3.53
N SER A 17 5.50 -0.10 -3.93
CA SER A 17 6.14 1.05 -4.49
C SER A 17 5.22 1.43 -5.65
N SER A 18 4.15 2.18 -5.30
CA SER A 18 3.55 3.10 -6.22
C SER A 18 4.79 3.86 -6.66
N GLY A 19 5.34 3.42 -7.78
CA GLY A 19 6.22 4.32 -8.51
C GLY A 19 5.41 5.58 -8.46
N ILE A 20 5.85 6.52 -7.64
CA ILE A 20 5.32 7.86 -7.65
C ILE A 20 5.43 8.21 -9.12
N VAL A 21 4.32 8.02 -9.86
CA VAL A 21 4.08 8.81 -11.03
C VAL A 21 3.98 10.19 -10.39
N SER A 22 5.16 10.74 -10.17
CA SER A 22 5.33 12.15 -10.02
C SER A 22 4.51 12.67 -11.17
N ALA A 23 3.30 13.20 -10.90
CA ALA A 23 2.55 13.95 -11.88
C ALA A 23 3.58 14.94 -12.39
N GLN A 24 4.27 14.52 -13.44
CA GLN A 24 5.29 15.34 -14.06
C GLN A 24 4.45 16.46 -14.62
N THR A 25 4.47 17.60 -13.92
CA THR A 25 4.17 18.85 -14.60
C THR A 25 5.00 18.77 -15.86
N THR A 26 4.33 18.29 -16.93
CA THR A 26 5.02 18.08 -18.20
C THR A 26 5.49 19.47 -18.55
N GLY A 27 6.78 19.73 -18.43
CA GLY A 27 7.38 21.05 -18.70
C GLY A 27 7.28 21.45 -20.18
N LYS A 28 6.24 20.92 -20.85
CA LYS A 28 5.82 21.28 -22.20
C LYS A 28 5.16 22.65 -22.13
N THR A 29 5.92 23.66 -22.52
CA THR A 29 5.42 25.03 -22.66
C THR A 29 4.41 25.11 -23.80
N VAL A 30 3.42 25.98 -23.66
CA VAL A 30 2.38 26.20 -24.66
C VAL A 30 2.82 27.32 -25.58
N ARG A 31 2.63 27.17 -26.89
CA ARG A 31 2.85 28.19 -27.89
C ARG A 31 1.59 28.45 -28.67
N HIS A 32 0.79 29.40 -28.19
CA HIS A 32 -0.35 29.96 -28.92
C HIS A 32 -0.19 31.47 -28.93
N HIS A 33 -0.25 32.06 -30.13
CA HIS A 33 -0.26 33.51 -30.29
C HIS A 33 -1.64 33.92 -30.79
N LYS A 34 -2.16 35.05 -30.31
CA LYS A 34 -3.16 35.78 -31.10
C LYS A 34 -2.50 36.09 -32.44
N GLU A 35 -3.22 35.75 -33.54
CA GLU A 35 -2.80 36.26 -34.85
C GLU A 35 -2.52 37.76 -34.71
N ALA A 36 -1.25 38.14 -34.80
CA ALA A 36 -0.87 39.52 -34.83
C ALA A 36 -1.53 40.16 -36.05
N VAL A 37 -2.15 41.32 -35.83
CA VAL A 37 -2.53 42.18 -36.95
C VAL A 37 -1.30 42.32 -37.82
N VAL A 38 -1.37 41.92 -39.07
CA VAL A 38 -0.30 41.61 -40.04
C VAL A 38 0.68 42.76 -40.33
N ASP A 39 0.70 43.87 -39.56
CA ASP A 39 1.35 45.10 -39.97
C ASP A 39 2.63 45.53 -39.20
N GLN A 40 3.16 44.70 -38.25
CA GLN A 40 4.39 45.10 -37.50
C GLN A 40 5.37 43.98 -37.14
N SER A 41 5.29 42.76 -37.62
CA SER A 41 6.32 41.76 -37.35
C SER A 41 7.58 42.03 -38.16
N SER A 42 8.74 42.10 -37.47
CA SER A 42 10.01 42.22 -38.20
C SER A 42 10.26 40.98 -39.06
N PRO A 43 10.91 41.15 -40.27
CA PRO A 43 11.21 39.97 -41.09
C PRO A 43 11.97 38.87 -40.36
N GLU A 44 12.81 39.23 -39.41
CA GLU A 44 13.57 38.28 -38.58
C GLU A 44 12.65 37.52 -37.61
N LEU A 45 11.61 38.16 -37.04
CA LEU A 45 10.64 37.48 -36.18
C LEU A 45 9.84 36.43 -36.98
N ALA A 46 9.35 36.83 -38.16
CA ALA A 46 8.60 35.89 -39.02
C ALA A 46 9.47 34.69 -39.49
N GLN A 47 10.76 34.90 -39.78
CA GLN A 47 11.70 33.85 -40.09
C GLN A 47 11.94 32.92 -38.87
N ALA A 48 12.07 33.49 -37.67
CA ALA A 48 12.25 32.74 -36.44
C ALA A 48 11.00 31.86 -36.13
N GLU A 49 9.80 32.43 -36.28
CA GLU A 49 8.54 31.69 -36.13
C GLU A 49 8.45 30.54 -37.10
N SER A 50 8.81 30.76 -38.37
CA SER A 50 8.86 29.70 -39.39
C SER A 50 9.88 28.61 -39.04
N ALA A 51 11.03 28.95 -38.48
CA ALA A 51 12.03 28.00 -38.00
C ALA A 51 11.50 27.19 -36.79
N ILE A 52 10.81 27.84 -35.86
CA ILE A 52 10.18 27.15 -34.72
C ILE A 52 9.10 26.15 -35.17
N GLU A 53 8.26 26.51 -36.16
CA GLU A 53 7.25 25.59 -36.74
C GLU A 53 7.90 24.34 -37.32
N LYS A 54 9.06 24.51 -37.97
CA LYS A 54 9.89 23.40 -38.51
C LYS A 54 10.71 22.68 -37.43
N LYS A 55 10.58 23.10 -36.14
CA LYS A 55 11.37 22.60 -34.98
C LYS A 55 12.90 22.83 -35.15
N ASP A 56 13.29 23.78 -36.00
CA ASP A 56 14.69 24.21 -36.12
C ASP A 56 14.98 25.30 -35.11
N TYR A 57 15.12 24.89 -33.86
CA TYR A 57 15.34 25.80 -32.75
C TYR A 57 16.73 26.47 -32.80
N THR A 58 17.71 25.81 -33.42
CA THR A 58 19.07 26.31 -33.56
C THR A 58 19.15 27.48 -34.54
N SER A 59 18.34 27.45 -35.58
CA SER A 59 18.23 28.58 -36.51
C SER A 59 17.33 29.70 -35.96
N ALA A 60 16.34 29.40 -35.15
CA ALA A 60 15.45 30.38 -34.58
C ALA A 60 16.13 31.26 -33.50
N GLU A 61 17.02 30.69 -32.67
CA GLU A 61 17.69 31.41 -31.57
C GLU A 61 18.40 32.70 -32.01
N PRO A 62 19.33 32.67 -32.99
CA PRO A 62 20.07 33.89 -33.40
C PRO A 62 19.16 34.96 -34.01
N LEU A 63 18.07 34.58 -34.68
CA LEU A 63 17.10 35.51 -35.25
C LEU A 63 16.34 36.21 -34.10
N LEU A 64 15.84 35.48 -33.12
CA LEU A 64 15.15 36.04 -31.98
C LEU A 64 16.04 36.93 -31.13
N LYS A 65 17.31 36.58 -30.93
CA LYS A 65 18.30 37.45 -30.26
C LYS A 65 18.44 38.78 -30.93
N LYS A 66 18.55 38.82 -32.25
CA LYS A 66 18.61 40.08 -33.01
C LYS A 66 17.36 40.93 -32.81
N VAL A 67 16.17 40.30 -32.75
CA VAL A 67 14.91 41.02 -32.52
C VAL A 67 14.90 41.66 -31.13
N VAL A 68 15.21 40.88 -30.08
CA VAL A 68 15.16 41.40 -28.69
C VAL A 68 16.27 42.38 -28.37
N GLU A 69 17.41 42.33 -29.06
CA GLU A 69 18.47 43.34 -28.96
C GLU A 69 18.03 44.66 -29.59
N ARG A 70 17.32 44.65 -30.73
CA ARG A 70 16.81 45.83 -31.40
C ARG A 70 15.57 46.40 -30.72
N THR A 71 14.68 45.52 -30.24
CA THR A 71 13.40 45.88 -29.61
C THR A 71 13.23 45.15 -28.30
N PRO A 72 13.86 45.60 -27.19
CA PRO A 72 13.79 44.94 -25.90
C PRO A 72 12.37 44.85 -25.29
N SER A 73 11.44 45.67 -25.78
CA SER A 73 10.02 45.67 -25.37
C SER A 73 9.14 44.67 -26.14
N ASP A 74 9.70 43.92 -27.11
CA ASP A 74 8.96 42.91 -27.87
C ASP A 74 8.74 41.67 -27.01
N TYR A 75 7.56 41.60 -26.37
CA TYR A 75 7.19 40.47 -25.50
C TYR A 75 7.10 39.15 -26.25
N GLN A 76 6.69 39.18 -27.54
CA GLN A 76 6.53 38.01 -28.39
C GLN A 76 7.87 37.37 -28.72
N ALA A 77 8.86 38.20 -29.12
CA ALA A 77 10.22 37.71 -29.38
C ALA A 77 10.86 37.12 -28.12
N TRP A 78 10.68 37.73 -26.94
CA TRP A 78 11.13 37.19 -25.67
C TRP A 78 10.38 35.87 -25.31
N PHE A 79 9.10 35.79 -25.58
CA PHE A 79 8.31 34.56 -25.36
C PHE A 79 8.82 33.41 -26.24
N ASP A 80 9.00 33.66 -27.54
CA ASP A 80 9.51 32.64 -28.47
C ASP A 80 10.94 32.22 -28.12
N LEU A 81 11.78 33.15 -27.68
CA LEU A 81 13.15 32.85 -27.21
C LEU A 81 13.09 31.93 -25.97
N GLY A 82 12.18 32.20 -25.04
CA GLY A 82 11.93 31.34 -23.88
C GLY A 82 11.51 29.95 -24.28
N PHE A 83 10.62 29.82 -25.28
CA PHE A 83 10.17 28.56 -25.82
C PHE A 83 11.33 27.80 -26.48
N VAL A 84 12.12 28.46 -27.30
CA VAL A 84 13.30 27.88 -27.97
C VAL A 84 14.32 27.37 -26.94
N TYR A 85 14.63 28.18 -25.90
CA TYR A 85 15.54 27.72 -24.85
C TYR A 85 15.03 26.52 -24.09
N ASN A 86 13.73 26.45 -23.79
CA ASN A 86 13.15 25.25 -23.17
C ASN A 86 13.27 24.03 -24.08
N ALA A 87 13.00 24.17 -25.36
CA ALA A 87 13.14 23.09 -26.35
C ALA A 87 14.59 22.59 -26.49
N LEU A 88 15.57 23.50 -26.34
CA LEU A 88 17.01 23.20 -26.32
C LEU A 88 17.51 22.68 -24.95
N GLY A 89 16.63 22.53 -23.93
CA GLY A 89 16.99 22.08 -22.59
C GLY A 89 17.67 23.13 -21.69
N ARG A 90 17.70 24.37 -22.11
CA ARG A 90 18.35 25.49 -21.42
C ARG A 90 17.36 26.19 -20.47
N SER A 91 17.09 25.52 -19.35
CA SER A 91 16.01 25.94 -18.44
C SER A 91 16.20 27.32 -17.83
N GLU A 92 17.41 27.68 -17.43
CA GLU A 92 17.69 29.00 -16.82
C GLU A 92 17.51 30.16 -17.82
N ASP A 93 18.03 29.98 -19.05
CA ASP A 93 17.83 30.93 -20.12
C ASP A 93 16.36 31.09 -20.50
N SER A 94 15.62 29.98 -20.51
CA SER A 94 14.18 29.97 -20.76
C SER A 94 13.42 30.80 -19.70
N ILE A 95 13.71 30.58 -18.40
CA ILE A 95 13.12 31.36 -17.31
C ILE A 95 13.47 32.87 -17.48
N ALA A 96 14.72 33.17 -17.78
CA ALA A 96 15.15 34.56 -17.98
C ALA A 96 14.40 35.24 -19.15
N ALA A 97 14.25 34.54 -20.27
CA ALA A 97 13.51 35.02 -21.43
C ALA A 97 12.01 35.21 -21.12
N TYR A 98 11.36 34.26 -20.50
CA TYR A 98 9.95 34.39 -20.09
C TYR A 98 9.75 35.53 -19.07
N ARG A 99 10.69 35.76 -18.13
CA ARG A 99 10.64 36.92 -17.22
C ARG A 99 10.68 38.23 -18.00
N LYS A 100 11.49 38.33 -19.06
CA LYS A 100 11.53 39.49 -19.95
C LYS A 100 10.23 39.66 -20.72
N SER A 101 9.63 38.57 -21.24
CA SER A 101 8.34 38.61 -21.90
C SER A 101 7.23 39.15 -20.98
N VAL A 102 7.13 38.62 -19.75
CA VAL A 102 6.12 39.11 -18.76
C VAL A 102 6.42 40.55 -18.34
N ALA A 103 7.71 40.97 -18.23
CA ALA A 103 8.07 42.36 -17.91
C ALA A 103 7.70 43.33 -19.03
N ALA A 104 7.80 42.90 -20.30
CA ALA A 104 7.40 43.69 -21.46
C ALA A 104 5.84 43.76 -21.60
N ASN A 105 5.14 42.70 -21.30
CA ASN A 105 3.67 42.67 -21.24
C ASN A 105 3.19 41.65 -20.21
N SER A 106 2.64 42.12 -19.08
CA SER A 106 2.15 41.29 -17.97
C SER A 106 0.80 40.61 -18.26
N ASP A 107 0.07 41.07 -19.26
CA ASP A 107 -1.31 40.65 -19.51
C ASP A 107 -1.41 39.53 -20.57
N ILE A 108 -0.30 38.86 -20.83
CA ILE A 108 -0.24 37.73 -21.73
C ILE A 108 -0.34 36.42 -20.92
N PHE A 109 -1.40 35.66 -21.18
CA PHE A 109 -1.67 34.37 -20.53
C PHE A 109 -0.50 33.40 -20.70
N GLU A 110 -0.06 33.19 -21.93
CA GLU A 110 0.95 32.20 -22.30
C GLU A 110 2.32 32.51 -21.67
N SER A 111 2.69 33.80 -21.59
CA SER A 111 3.93 34.22 -20.95
C SER A 111 3.91 33.93 -19.43
N ASN A 112 2.80 34.25 -18.76
CA ASN A 112 2.64 33.97 -17.34
C ASN A 112 2.59 32.46 -17.07
N LEU A 113 1.81 31.70 -17.87
CA LEU A 113 1.70 30.26 -17.74
C LEU A 113 3.09 29.58 -17.90
N ASN A 114 3.78 29.86 -19.01
CA ASN A 114 5.05 29.23 -19.30
C ASN A 114 6.14 29.60 -18.28
N LEU A 115 6.16 30.82 -17.82
CA LEU A 115 7.05 31.24 -16.73
C LEU A 115 6.73 30.46 -15.45
N GLY A 116 5.45 30.40 -15.08
CA GLY A 116 5.00 29.65 -13.91
C GLY A 116 5.37 28.16 -13.98
N LEU A 117 5.16 27.53 -15.14
CA LEU A 117 5.55 26.13 -15.39
C LEU A 117 7.05 25.89 -15.26
N MET A 118 7.86 26.77 -15.86
CA MET A 118 9.31 26.66 -15.78
C MET A 118 9.84 26.88 -14.36
N LEU A 119 9.27 27.83 -13.62
CA LEU A 119 9.60 28.07 -12.22
C LEU A 119 9.19 26.90 -11.33
N ALA A 120 8.01 26.31 -11.56
CA ALA A 120 7.56 25.12 -10.84
C ALA A 120 8.51 23.93 -11.07
N LYS A 121 8.90 23.68 -12.32
CA LYS A 121 9.90 22.67 -12.67
C LYS A 121 11.25 22.89 -11.97
N ALA A 122 11.66 24.16 -11.86
CA ALA A 122 12.88 24.57 -11.15
C ALA A 122 12.69 24.68 -9.63
N ARG A 123 11.50 24.34 -9.09
CA ARG A 123 11.13 24.46 -7.67
C ARG A 123 11.36 25.86 -7.08
N GLN A 124 11.16 26.90 -7.88
CA GLN A 124 11.30 28.28 -7.44
C GLN A 124 9.97 28.80 -6.85
N ALA A 125 10.05 29.53 -5.74
CA ALA A 125 8.91 30.04 -4.98
C ALA A 125 7.96 30.95 -5.78
N ASP A 126 8.48 31.65 -6.77
CA ASP A 126 7.69 32.58 -7.61
C ASP A 126 6.67 31.89 -8.52
N ALA A 127 6.73 30.54 -8.70
CA ALA A 127 5.84 29.81 -9.59
C ALA A 127 4.36 30.10 -9.33
N GLU A 128 3.94 30.07 -8.06
CA GLU A 128 2.57 30.37 -7.63
C GLU A 128 2.10 31.74 -8.16
N ARG A 129 2.94 32.76 -8.04
CA ARG A 129 2.60 34.13 -8.46
C ARG A 129 2.22 34.21 -9.94
N PHE A 130 3.00 33.58 -10.79
CA PHE A 130 2.78 33.64 -12.24
C PHE A 130 1.67 32.74 -12.70
N LEU A 131 1.46 31.57 -12.08
CA LEU A 131 0.28 30.73 -12.34
C LEU A 131 -1.01 31.42 -11.91
N ARG A 132 -1.03 32.11 -10.75
CA ARG A 132 -2.17 32.93 -10.32
C ARG A 132 -2.42 34.14 -11.24
N ALA A 133 -1.37 34.70 -11.87
CA ALA A 133 -1.57 35.70 -12.89
C ALA A 133 -2.20 35.09 -14.15
N ALA A 134 -1.70 33.94 -14.60
CA ALA A 134 -2.23 33.26 -15.77
C ALA A 134 -3.74 32.93 -15.64
N ILE A 135 -4.21 32.34 -14.53
CA ILE A 135 -5.64 31.98 -14.38
C ILE A 135 -6.60 33.17 -14.43
N LYS A 136 -6.12 34.40 -14.24
CA LYS A 136 -6.92 35.62 -14.35
C LYS A 136 -7.00 36.15 -15.79
N LEU A 137 -6.17 35.65 -16.67
CA LEU A 137 -6.05 36.08 -18.07
C LEU A 137 -6.81 35.11 -18.99
N THR A 138 -6.99 35.51 -20.23
CA THR A 138 -7.62 34.69 -21.25
C THR A 138 -6.57 34.19 -22.24
N PRO A 139 -6.47 32.86 -22.47
CA PRO A 139 -5.56 32.30 -23.47
C PRO A 139 -5.86 32.84 -24.88
N ALA A 140 -4.85 32.97 -25.71
CA ALA A 140 -4.98 33.39 -27.10
C ALA A 140 -5.69 32.36 -27.98
N GLY A 141 -5.57 31.06 -27.63
CA GLY A 141 -6.24 29.95 -28.29
C GLY A 141 -6.44 28.80 -27.31
N HIS A 142 -7.27 27.80 -27.68
CA HIS A 142 -7.53 26.63 -26.84
C HIS A 142 -7.88 26.99 -25.39
N VAL A 143 -8.86 27.87 -25.22
CA VAL A 143 -9.15 28.57 -23.94
C VAL A 143 -9.37 27.60 -22.78
N GLU A 144 -10.13 26.52 -22.98
CA GLU A 144 -10.43 25.54 -21.93
C GLU A 144 -9.16 24.75 -21.55
N GLU A 145 -8.40 24.30 -22.52
CA GLU A 145 -7.16 23.54 -22.30
C GLU A 145 -6.06 24.38 -21.63
N GLY A 146 -5.93 25.63 -22.06
CA GLY A 146 -4.96 26.55 -21.47
C GLY A 146 -5.29 26.85 -20.00
N ARG A 147 -6.54 27.15 -19.71
CA ARG A 147 -7.04 27.43 -18.36
C ARG A 147 -6.94 26.20 -17.45
N GLU A 148 -7.40 25.05 -17.93
CA GLU A 148 -7.30 23.79 -17.18
C GLU A 148 -5.85 23.52 -16.77
N ARG A 149 -4.92 23.65 -17.72
CA ARG A 149 -3.50 23.44 -17.45
C ARG A 149 -2.94 24.44 -16.43
N ALA A 150 -3.38 25.69 -16.47
CA ALA A 150 -2.94 26.70 -15.48
C ALA A 150 -3.43 26.35 -14.07
N TRP A 151 -4.70 25.91 -13.94
CA TRP A 151 -5.27 25.49 -12.69
C TRP A 151 -4.62 24.20 -12.16
N LEU A 152 -4.44 23.20 -13.00
CA LEU A 152 -3.78 21.93 -12.63
C LEU A 152 -2.35 22.18 -12.12
N SER A 153 -1.59 23.02 -12.85
CA SER A 153 -0.22 23.38 -12.46
C SER A 153 -0.17 24.20 -11.17
N LEU A 154 -1.14 25.09 -10.96
CA LEU A 154 -1.27 25.83 -9.72
C LEU A 154 -1.56 24.87 -8.55
N GLY A 155 -2.45 23.89 -8.74
CA GLY A 155 -2.73 22.84 -7.75
C GLY A 155 -1.45 22.15 -7.31
N HIS A 156 -0.65 21.65 -8.25
CA HIS A 156 0.62 20.98 -7.94
C HIS A 156 1.62 21.85 -7.17
N VAL A 157 1.70 23.15 -7.49
CA VAL A 157 2.58 24.07 -6.77
C VAL A 157 2.10 24.32 -5.33
N LEU A 158 0.79 24.29 -5.11
CA LEU A 158 0.19 24.55 -3.81
C LEU A 158 0.17 23.36 -2.86
N GLU A 159 0.29 22.12 -3.38
CA GLU A 159 0.13 20.87 -2.59
C GLU A 159 0.87 20.87 -1.25
N ALA A 160 2.11 21.30 -1.24
CA ALA A 160 2.97 21.23 -0.06
C ALA A 160 2.61 22.22 1.04
N ASN A 161 2.18 23.44 0.64
CA ASN A 161 2.06 24.56 1.58
C ASN A 161 0.59 25.00 1.77
N LYS A 162 -0.26 24.78 0.78
CA LYS A 162 -1.65 25.24 0.74
C LYS A 162 -2.57 24.15 0.17
N PRO A 163 -2.65 22.97 0.81
CA PRO A 163 -3.31 21.82 0.23
C PRO A 163 -4.81 22.01 -0.04
N GLN A 164 -5.50 22.84 0.73
CA GLN A 164 -6.91 23.13 0.46
C GLN A 164 -7.10 23.96 -0.81
N GLU A 165 -6.23 24.96 -1.02
CA GLU A 165 -6.25 25.74 -2.27
C GLU A 165 -5.83 24.88 -3.46
N ALA A 166 -4.97 23.86 -3.26
CA ALA A 166 -4.60 22.90 -4.29
C ALA A 166 -5.83 22.06 -4.73
N LEU A 167 -6.61 21.58 -3.76
CA LEU A 167 -7.86 20.83 -4.07
C LEU A 167 -8.87 21.71 -4.81
N GLU A 168 -8.98 22.99 -4.46
CA GLU A 168 -9.83 23.93 -5.21
C GLU A 168 -9.32 24.10 -6.65
N ALA A 169 -8.01 24.24 -6.83
CA ALA A 169 -7.41 24.36 -8.15
C ALA A 169 -7.65 23.10 -9.01
N TYR A 170 -7.59 21.90 -8.44
CA TYR A 170 -7.92 20.66 -9.16
C TYR A 170 -9.41 20.59 -9.52
N ARG A 171 -10.31 21.05 -8.66
CA ARG A 171 -11.75 21.13 -8.97
C ARG A 171 -12.03 22.08 -10.14
N GLU A 172 -11.38 23.24 -10.16
CA GLU A 172 -11.49 24.18 -11.27
C GLU A 172 -10.95 23.58 -12.59
N ALA A 173 -9.83 22.86 -12.52
CA ALA A 173 -9.28 22.13 -13.66
C ALA A 173 -10.27 21.07 -14.19
N ALA A 174 -10.82 20.25 -13.29
CA ALA A 174 -11.82 19.22 -13.64
C ALA A 174 -13.09 19.83 -14.24
N ALA A 175 -13.54 20.99 -13.74
CA ALA A 175 -14.73 21.69 -14.28
C ALA A 175 -14.50 22.20 -15.70
N LEU A 176 -13.28 22.60 -16.04
CA LEU A 176 -12.93 23.05 -17.40
C LEU A 176 -12.81 21.89 -18.39
N LYS A 177 -12.29 20.73 -17.93
CA LYS A 177 -12.16 19.51 -18.75
C LYS A 177 -12.74 18.29 -18.02
N PRO A 178 -14.08 18.14 -18.03
CA PRO A 178 -14.74 17.06 -17.27
C PRO A 178 -14.40 15.63 -17.73
N LYS A 179 -13.71 15.48 -18.86
CA LYS A 179 -13.27 14.17 -19.37
C LYS A 179 -11.80 13.87 -19.10
N ASP A 180 -11.08 14.80 -18.49
CA ASP A 180 -9.68 14.62 -18.13
C ASP A 180 -9.58 13.99 -16.75
N PRO A 181 -9.00 12.79 -16.58
CA PRO A 181 -8.87 12.14 -15.28
C PRO A 181 -7.77 12.75 -14.41
N GLU A 182 -6.82 13.49 -14.98
CA GLU A 182 -5.63 13.98 -14.29
C GLU A 182 -5.92 14.86 -13.06
N PRO A 183 -6.88 15.81 -13.10
CA PRO A 183 -7.25 16.58 -11.90
C PRO A 183 -7.78 15.71 -10.77
N HIS A 184 -8.57 14.68 -11.09
CA HIS A 184 -9.09 13.73 -10.09
C HIS A 184 -8.00 12.83 -9.52
N ILE A 185 -7.05 12.37 -10.34
CA ILE A 185 -5.88 11.61 -9.89
C ILE A 185 -5.07 12.45 -8.91
N SER A 186 -4.76 13.71 -9.28
CA SER A 186 -3.99 14.64 -8.45
C SER A 186 -4.69 14.95 -7.12
N ALA A 187 -6.00 15.19 -7.16
CA ALA A 187 -6.80 15.42 -5.96
C ALA A 187 -6.83 14.18 -5.06
N GLY A 188 -7.04 12.99 -5.63
CA GLY A 188 -7.02 11.71 -4.92
C GLY A 188 -5.70 11.47 -4.19
N LEU A 189 -4.57 11.63 -4.87
CA LEU A 189 -3.23 11.50 -4.29
C LEU A 189 -2.98 12.51 -3.16
N LEU A 190 -3.45 13.75 -3.30
CA LEU A 190 -3.31 14.76 -2.26
C LEU A 190 -4.13 14.40 -1.02
N LEU A 191 -5.37 13.94 -1.21
CA LEU A 191 -6.26 13.50 -0.13
C LEU A 191 -5.73 12.27 0.60
N GLU A 192 -5.14 11.30 -0.11
CA GLU A 192 -4.45 10.16 0.52
C GLU A 192 -3.30 10.63 1.44
N ARG A 193 -2.47 11.55 0.97
CA ARG A 193 -1.39 12.14 1.80
C ARG A 193 -1.91 12.86 3.04
N GLN A 194 -3.11 13.45 2.96
CA GLN A 194 -3.81 14.04 4.10
C GLN A 194 -4.53 13.03 4.99
N ARG A 195 -4.54 11.75 4.61
CA ARG A 195 -5.30 10.66 5.24
C ARG A 195 -6.82 10.86 5.16
N ASP A 196 -7.31 11.68 4.26
CA ASP A 196 -8.73 11.73 3.89
C ASP A 196 -9.02 10.64 2.87
N LEU A 197 -9.10 9.39 3.37
CA LEU A 197 -9.34 8.23 2.50
C LEU A 197 -10.72 8.26 1.86
N ALA A 198 -11.71 8.85 2.53
CA ALA A 198 -13.07 8.95 1.98
C ALA A 198 -13.15 9.97 0.83
N GLY A 199 -12.42 11.07 0.95
CA GLY A 199 -12.26 12.03 -0.13
C GLY A 199 -11.50 11.43 -1.31
N ALA A 200 -10.37 10.75 -1.04
CA ALA A 200 -9.56 10.09 -2.07
C ALA A 200 -10.36 9.03 -2.84
N GLU A 201 -11.14 8.21 -2.14
CA GLU A 201 -12.03 7.22 -2.75
C GLU A 201 -12.95 7.84 -3.79
N LYS A 202 -13.61 8.96 -3.46
CA LYS A 202 -14.51 9.66 -4.38
C LYS A 202 -13.79 10.13 -5.64
N GLU A 203 -12.62 10.70 -5.49
CA GLU A 203 -11.82 11.18 -6.63
C GLU A 203 -11.40 10.02 -7.53
N TYR A 204 -10.89 8.92 -6.97
CA TYR A 204 -10.52 7.74 -7.78
C TYR A 204 -11.72 7.04 -8.42
N GLN A 205 -12.92 7.09 -7.80
CA GLN A 205 -14.15 6.60 -8.42
C GLN A 205 -14.51 7.47 -9.64
N GLN A 206 -14.27 8.79 -9.60
CA GLN A 206 -14.44 9.65 -10.78
C GLN A 206 -13.46 9.26 -11.88
N VAL A 207 -12.18 8.98 -11.54
CA VAL A 207 -11.23 8.44 -12.52
C VAL A 207 -11.77 7.18 -13.18
N LEU A 208 -12.31 6.21 -12.42
CA LEU A 208 -12.86 4.98 -13.00
C LEU A 208 -14.14 5.19 -13.81
N THR A 209 -14.87 6.29 -13.56
CA THR A 209 -16.00 6.67 -14.41
C THR A 209 -15.53 7.14 -15.79
N LEU A 210 -14.41 7.82 -15.85
CA LEU A 210 -13.78 8.32 -17.08
C LEU A 210 -12.95 7.23 -17.78
N GLU A 211 -12.16 6.52 -17.00
CA GLU A 211 -11.25 5.46 -17.45
C GLU A 211 -11.46 4.18 -16.62
N PRO A 212 -12.44 3.31 -17.01
CA PRO A 212 -12.79 2.11 -16.23
C PRO A 212 -11.65 1.10 -16.02
N GLN A 213 -10.59 1.20 -16.81
CA GLN A 213 -9.41 0.35 -16.75
C GLN A 213 -8.16 1.08 -16.20
N SER A 214 -8.34 2.22 -15.54
CA SER A 214 -7.24 2.93 -14.91
C SER A 214 -6.62 2.08 -13.82
N VAL A 215 -5.41 1.57 -14.08
CA VAL A 215 -4.67 0.73 -13.15
C VAL A 215 -4.32 1.49 -11.88
N ASP A 216 -3.95 2.77 -12.01
CA ASP A 216 -3.57 3.61 -10.88
C ASP A 216 -4.75 3.83 -9.94
N ALA A 217 -5.93 4.16 -10.49
CA ALA A 217 -7.13 4.32 -9.68
C ALA A 217 -7.60 3.01 -9.04
N LEU A 218 -7.55 1.89 -9.77
CA LEU A 218 -7.89 0.58 -9.21
C LEU A 218 -6.93 0.18 -8.08
N THR A 219 -5.63 0.45 -8.23
CA THR A 219 -4.62 0.16 -7.21
C THR A 219 -4.84 1.01 -5.97
N ALA A 220 -5.06 2.31 -6.13
CA ALA A 220 -5.35 3.22 -5.03
C ALA A 220 -6.62 2.80 -4.27
N LEU A 221 -7.70 2.52 -4.99
CA LEU A 221 -8.96 2.05 -4.39
C LEU A 221 -8.80 0.71 -3.68
N ALA A 222 -8.10 -0.26 -4.27
CA ALA A 222 -7.84 -1.54 -3.61
C ALA A 222 -7.12 -1.33 -2.26
N ASN A 223 -6.10 -0.46 -2.23
CA ASN A 223 -5.38 -0.13 -1.01
C ASN A 223 -6.29 0.56 0.03
N ILE A 224 -7.09 1.54 -0.39
CA ILE A 224 -8.05 2.24 0.48
C ILE A 224 -9.04 1.24 1.08
N TYR A 225 -9.63 0.36 0.27
CA TYR A 225 -10.61 -0.63 0.71
C TYR A 225 -10.01 -1.67 1.65
N MET A 226 -8.79 -2.12 1.39
CA MET A 226 -8.08 -3.03 2.29
C MET A 226 -7.81 -2.39 3.66
N HIS A 227 -7.35 -1.15 3.69
CA HIS A 227 -7.11 -0.41 4.94
C HIS A 227 -8.40 -0.15 5.72
N SER A 228 -9.48 0.18 5.02
CA SER A 228 -10.80 0.46 5.60
C SER A 228 -11.62 -0.81 5.88
N ARG A 229 -11.07 -2.00 5.58
CA ARG A 229 -11.74 -3.31 5.68
C ARG A 229 -13.03 -3.44 4.87
N HIS A 230 -13.15 -2.70 3.80
CA HIS A 230 -14.18 -2.86 2.79
C HIS A 230 -13.78 -3.99 1.84
N LEU A 231 -13.76 -5.22 2.38
CA LEU A 231 -13.19 -6.39 1.69
C LEU A 231 -13.90 -6.75 0.38
N PRO A 232 -15.24 -6.67 0.24
CA PRO A 232 -15.91 -6.94 -1.02
C PRO A 232 -15.51 -5.95 -2.14
N GLU A 233 -15.34 -4.68 -1.79
CA GLU A 233 -14.91 -3.63 -2.72
C GLU A 233 -13.43 -3.83 -3.11
N ALA A 234 -12.60 -4.22 -2.15
CA ALA A 234 -11.20 -4.59 -2.40
C ALA A 234 -11.09 -5.79 -3.36
N GLU A 235 -11.90 -6.84 -3.13
CA GLU A 235 -11.98 -8.01 -4.02
C GLU A 235 -12.32 -7.58 -5.47
N ASN A 236 -13.31 -6.71 -5.63
CA ASN A 236 -13.73 -6.23 -6.95
C ASN A 236 -12.61 -5.45 -7.66
N ALA A 237 -11.96 -4.52 -6.95
CA ALA A 237 -10.86 -3.73 -7.51
C ALA A 237 -9.65 -4.60 -7.87
N LEU A 238 -9.24 -5.51 -6.98
CA LEU A 238 -8.14 -6.44 -7.20
C LEU A 238 -8.45 -7.44 -8.31
N GLY A 239 -9.70 -7.92 -8.42
CA GLY A 239 -10.14 -8.79 -9.51
C GLY A 239 -10.00 -8.13 -10.88
N LYS A 240 -10.34 -6.84 -10.99
CA LYS A 240 -10.10 -6.06 -12.21
C LYS A 240 -8.61 -5.88 -12.49
N LEU A 241 -7.80 -5.64 -11.45
CA LEU A 241 -6.34 -5.52 -11.60
C LEU A 241 -5.71 -6.82 -12.09
N VAL A 242 -6.12 -7.97 -11.56
CA VAL A 242 -5.67 -9.29 -12.06
C VAL A 242 -6.00 -9.49 -13.53
N ALA A 243 -7.19 -9.06 -13.97
CA ALA A 243 -7.57 -9.15 -15.37
C ALA A 243 -6.71 -8.25 -16.29
N LEU A 244 -6.30 -7.07 -15.79
CA LEU A 244 -5.46 -6.12 -16.52
C LEU A 244 -3.96 -6.46 -16.46
N ARG A 245 -3.51 -7.08 -15.36
CA ARG A 245 -2.11 -7.41 -15.07
C ARG A 245 -1.97 -8.86 -14.58
N PRO A 246 -2.26 -9.86 -15.42
CA PRO A 246 -2.27 -11.28 -15.03
C PRO A 246 -0.88 -11.81 -14.63
N GLU A 247 0.19 -11.11 -14.99
CA GLU A 247 1.57 -11.46 -14.64
C GLU A 247 2.09 -10.71 -13.39
N ASP A 248 1.24 -9.96 -12.70
CA ASP A 248 1.63 -9.24 -11.49
C ASP A 248 1.43 -10.12 -10.25
N ALA A 249 2.52 -10.69 -9.76
CA ALA A 249 2.51 -11.56 -8.57
C ALA A 249 1.91 -10.87 -7.34
N GLY A 250 2.22 -9.58 -7.14
CA GLY A 250 1.76 -8.82 -5.99
C GLY A 250 0.24 -8.66 -5.95
N VAL A 251 -0.38 -8.41 -7.12
CA VAL A 251 -1.84 -8.30 -7.22
C VAL A 251 -2.52 -9.63 -6.90
N HIS A 252 -1.99 -10.75 -7.40
CA HIS A 252 -2.51 -12.08 -7.06
C HIS A 252 -2.40 -12.38 -5.56
N VAL A 253 -1.28 -12.05 -4.93
CA VAL A 253 -1.08 -12.24 -3.48
C VAL A 253 -2.08 -11.38 -2.68
N GLN A 254 -2.26 -10.11 -3.06
CA GLN A 254 -3.23 -9.23 -2.38
C GLN A 254 -4.66 -9.72 -2.54
N LEU A 255 -5.05 -10.19 -3.73
CA LEU A 255 -6.37 -10.77 -3.97
C LEU A 255 -6.53 -12.05 -3.12
N GLY A 256 -5.52 -12.90 -3.06
CA GLY A 256 -5.52 -14.10 -2.23
C GLY A 256 -5.73 -13.78 -0.75
N ARG A 257 -5.01 -12.80 -0.20
CA ARG A 257 -5.20 -12.32 1.18
C ARG A 257 -6.60 -11.76 1.44
N THR A 258 -7.12 -10.99 0.47
CA THR A 258 -8.48 -10.42 0.57
C THR A 258 -9.54 -11.52 0.56
N LEU A 259 -9.42 -12.51 -0.31
CA LEU A 259 -10.31 -13.66 -0.39
C LEU A 259 -10.24 -14.52 0.88
N ALA A 260 -9.05 -14.71 1.46
CA ALA A 260 -8.87 -15.38 2.73
C ALA A 260 -9.62 -14.67 3.87
N ALA A 261 -9.51 -13.34 3.93
CA ALA A 261 -10.21 -12.52 4.92
C ALA A 261 -11.75 -12.57 4.75
N LEU A 262 -12.23 -12.80 3.53
CA LEU A 262 -13.64 -13.03 3.22
C LEU A 262 -14.09 -14.47 3.49
N GLY A 263 -13.21 -15.38 3.90
CA GLY A 263 -13.50 -16.79 4.11
C GLY A 263 -13.62 -17.63 2.83
N LYS A 264 -13.24 -17.06 1.67
CA LYS A 264 -13.21 -17.73 0.36
C LYS A 264 -11.91 -18.53 0.19
N THR A 265 -11.75 -19.56 1.02
CA THR A 265 -10.46 -20.25 1.22
C THR A 265 -9.89 -20.86 -0.07
N ASP A 266 -10.71 -21.54 -0.88
CA ASP A 266 -10.23 -22.20 -2.10
C ASP A 266 -9.78 -21.18 -3.16
N ASP A 267 -10.53 -20.10 -3.34
CA ASP A 267 -10.17 -19.01 -4.26
C ASP A 267 -8.90 -18.30 -3.79
N ALA A 268 -8.76 -18.09 -2.47
CA ALA A 268 -7.56 -17.52 -1.88
C ALA A 268 -6.31 -18.37 -2.15
N ILE A 269 -6.42 -19.69 -1.96
CA ILE A 269 -5.34 -20.65 -2.26
C ILE A 269 -4.96 -20.56 -3.74
N ALA A 270 -5.94 -20.53 -4.65
CA ALA A 270 -5.68 -20.44 -6.09
C ALA A 270 -4.93 -19.17 -6.48
N GLN A 271 -5.33 -18.03 -5.89
CA GLN A 271 -4.65 -16.75 -6.15
C GLN A 271 -3.23 -16.72 -5.58
N LEU A 272 -3.02 -17.19 -4.34
CA LEU A 272 -1.67 -17.27 -3.76
C LEU A 272 -0.76 -18.23 -4.54
N GLN A 273 -1.27 -19.36 -4.99
CA GLN A 273 -0.51 -20.27 -5.85
C GLN A 273 -0.10 -19.61 -7.17
N THR A 274 -0.99 -18.82 -7.77
CA THR A 274 -0.67 -18.08 -9.00
C THR A 274 0.41 -17.02 -8.74
N GLY A 275 0.25 -16.23 -7.68
CA GLY A 275 1.26 -15.27 -7.27
C GLY A 275 2.64 -15.92 -7.01
N LEU A 276 2.65 -17.08 -6.35
CA LEU A 276 3.88 -17.83 -6.08
C LEU A 276 4.50 -18.52 -7.31
N LYS A 277 3.72 -18.84 -8.34
CA LYS A 277 4.28 -19.27 -9.63
C LYS A 277 5.04 -18.14 -10.31
N LEU A 278 4.58 -16.90 -10.17
CA LEU A 278 5.21 -15.70 -10.74
C LEU A 278 6.40 -15.22 -9.87
N ALA A 279 6.27 -15.30 -8.55
CA ALA A 279 7.29 -14.90 -7.58
C ALA A 279 7.55 -16.02 -6.55
N PRO A 280 8.29 -17.08 -6.89
CA PRO A 280 8.47 -18.25 -6.02
C PRO A 280 9.22 -17.96 -4.71
N ALA A 281 9.98 -16.86 -4.67
CA ALA A 281 10.80 -16.49 -3.50
C ALA A 281 10.04 -15.63 -2.47
N ASP A 282 8.75 -15.31 -2.69
CA ASP A 282 7.94 -14.57 -1.73
C ASP A 282 7.59 -15.44 -0.52
N ALA A 283 8.44 -15.37 0.50
CA ALA A 283 8.30 -16.18 1.70
C ALA A 283 7.07 -15.80 2.54
N ASP A 284 6.59 -14.57 2.45
CA ASP A 284 5.39 -14.15 3.18
C ASP A 284 4.13 -14.70 2.50
N ALA A 285 4.07 -14.70 1.17
CA ALA A 285 3.02 -15.36 0.42
C ALA A 285 3.02 -16.89 0.60
N GLN A 286 4.22 -17.51 0.67
CA GLN A 286 4.34 -18.94 1.01
C GLN A 286 3.77 -19.24 2.40
N ARG A 287 4.06 -18.39 3.39
CA ARG A 287 3.50 -18.53 4.73
C ARG A 287 1.99 -18.40 4.73
N ASP A 288 1.45 -17.36 4.07
CA ASP A 288 0.00 -17.19 3.93
C ASP A 288 -0.67 -18.43 3.32
N LEU A 289 -0.04 -19.03 2.31
CA LEU A 289 -0.52 -20.26 1.68
C LEU A 289 -0.47 -21.45 2.65
N ALA A 290 0.58 -21.60 3.45
CA ALA A 290 0.69 -22.67 4.45
C ALA A 290 -0.38 -22.52 5.53
N ASP A 291 -0.59 -21.31 6.05
CA ASP A 291 -1.63 -20.99 7.03
C ASP A 291 -3.03 -21.29 6.49
N LEU A 292 -3.29 -20.97 5.22
CA LEU A 292 -4.56 -21.30 4.56
C LEU A 292 -4.76 -22.79 4.38
N TYR A 293 -3.73 -23.53 3.97
CA TYR A 293 -3.80 -25.00 3.90
C TYR A 293 -4.10 -25.61 5.27
N ALA A 294 -3.43 -25.13 6.33
CA ALA A 294 -3.66 -25.62 7.69
C ALA A 294 -5.10 -25.32 8.14
N THR A 295 -5.61 -24.13 7.86
CA THR A 295 -6.99 -23.73 8.17
C THR A 295 -8.02 -24.54 7.39
N ALA A 296 -7.72 -24.88 6.12
CA ALA A 296 -8.55 -25.72 5.27
C ALA A 296 -8.49 -27.21 5.62
N GLY A 297 -7.69 -27.61 6.62
CA GLY A 297 -7.47 -29.02 6.97
C GLY A 297 -6.59 -29.79 5.98
N ARG A 298 -5.93 -29.10 5.06
CA ARG A 298 -4.99 -29.66 4.06
C ARG A 298 -3.59 -29.77 4.66
N PHE A 299 -3.48 -30.55 5.74
CA PHE A 299 -2.28 -30.57 6.59
C PHE A 299 -1.02 -31.05 5.87
N ASP A 300 -1.11 -32.00 4.92
CA ASP A 300 0.05 -32.46 4.18
C ASP A 300 0.64 -31.36 3.29
N GLN A 301 -0.22 -30.53 2.68
CA GLN A 301 0.19 -29.39 1.87
C GLN A 301 0.78 -28.28 2.74
N ALA A 302 0.18 -28.00 3.90
CA ALA A 302 0.70 -27.04 4.87
C ALA A 302 2.09 -27.45 5.37
N GLU A 303 2.26 -28.72 5.77
CA GLU A 303 3.56 -29.26 6.22
C GLU A 303 4.64 -29.09 5.17
N ALA A 304 4.36 -29.42 3.90
CA ALA A 304 5.34 -29.30 2.82
C ALA A 304 5.83 -27.86 2.66
N VAL A 305 4.90 -26.88 2.70
CA VAL A 305 5.27 -25.47 2.57
C VAL A 305 6.03 -24.97 3.80
N TYR A 306 5.56 -25.28 5.02
CA TYR A 306 6.26 -24.88 6.25
C TYR A 306 7.68 -25.45 6.33
N ARG A 307 7.88 -26.74 5.96
CA ARG A 307 9.23 -27.35 5.95
C ARG A 307 10.15 -26.65 4.96
N SER A 308 9.65 -26.32 3.77
CA SER A 308 10.40 -25.54 2.78
C SER A 308 10.82 -24.19 3.35
N LEU A 309 9.87 -23.47 3.98
CA LEU A 309 10.12 -22.16 4.58
C LEU A 309 11.11 -22.22 5.75
N SER A 310 10.97 -23.21 6.63
CA SER A 310 11.90 -23.39 7.76
C SER A 310 13.33 -23.69 7.30
N GLY A 311 13.51 -24.30 6.11
CA GLY A 311 14.82 -24.45 5.49
C GLY A 311 15.44 -23.13 5.03
N VAL A 312 14.62 -22.17 4.62
CA VAL A 312 15.06 -20.83 4.17
C VAL A 312 15.16 -19.83 5.33
N ARG A 313 14.24 -19.92 6.29
CA ARG A 313 14.16 -19.04 7.48
C ARG A 313 14.21 -19.87 8.78
N PRO A 314 15.32 -20.53 9.09
CA PRO A 314 15.43 -21.46 10.23
C PRO A 314 15.33 -20.77 11.60
N ASN A 315 15.44 -19.46 11.66
CA ASN A 315 15.35 -18.67 12.89
C ASN A 315 13.99 -17.96 13.08
N ASP A 316 12.97 -18.38 12.35
CA ASP A 316 11.62 -17.83 12.49
C ASP A 316 10.80 -18.71 13.44
N ALA A 317 10.59 -18.22 14.67
CA ALA A 317 9.87 -18.95 15.71
C ALA A 317 8.39 -19.21 15.35
N GLU A 318 7.80 -18.34 14.57
CA GLU A 318 6.39 -18.45 14.18
C GLU A 318 6.18 -19.52 13.10
N LEU A 319 7.16 -19.70 12.19
CA LEU A 319 7.15 -20.83 11.25
C LEU A 319 7.22 -22.18 11.97
N HIS A 320 8.09 -22.30 12.96
CA HIS A 320 8.18 -23.50 13.80
C HIS A 320 6.88 -23.74 14.56
N GLN A 321 6.22 -22.70 15.06
CA GLN A 321 4.90 -22.84 15.68
C GLN A 321 3.85 -23.34 14.67
N GLY A 322 3.77 -22.75 13.49
CA GLY A 322 2.82 -23.14 12.43
C GLY A 322 3.02 -24.61 12.00
N LEU A 323 4.26 -25.00 11.79
CA LEU A 323 4.63 -26.39 11.49
C LEU A 323 4.26 -27.32 12.64
N GLY A 324 4.56 -26.93 13.89
CA GLY A 324 4.20 -27.71 15.08
C GLY A 324 2.70 -27.94 15.20
N HIS A 325 1.88 -26.91 14.98
CA HIS A 325 0.42 -27.03 14.96
C HIS A 325 -0.06 -27.97 13.83
N THR A 326 0.51 -27.84 12.65
CA THR A 326 0.18 -28.70 11.49
C THR A 326 0.48 -30.16 11.80
N LEU A 327 1.65 -30.45 12.34
CA LEU A 327 2.08 -31.81 12.74
C LEU A 327 1.21 -32.37 13.88
N MET A 328 0.83 -31.53 14.84
CA MET A 328 -0.09 -31.91 15.92
C MET A 328 -1.47 -32.33 15.37
N LYS A 329 -1.99 -31.62 14.37
CA LYS A 329 -3.26 -31.98 13.69
C LYS A 329 -3.16 -33.31 12.93
N GLN A 330 -2.00 -33.63 12.39
CA GLN A 330 -1.70 -34.93 11.76
C GLN A 330 -1.39 -36.04 12.79
N ARG A 331 -1.41 -35.73 14.09
CA ARG A 331 -1.03 -36.64 15.19
C ARG A 331 0.45 -37.08 15.17
N LYS A 332 1.31 -36.33 14.51
CA LYS A 332 2.76 -36.50 14.49
C LYS A 332 3.37 -35.80 15.72
N PHE A 333 2.94 -36.27 16.92
CA PHE A 333 3.24 -35.61 18.19
C PHE A 333 4.75 -35.46 18.51
N PRO A 334 5.61 -36.47 18.26
CA PRO A 334 7.04 -36.32 18.52
C PRO A 334 7.68 -35.22 17.68
N GLU A 335 7.31 -35.10 16.40
CA GLU A 335 7.82 -34.06 15.50
C GLU A 335 7.27 -32.68 15.92
N ALA A 336 5.98 -32.59 16.23
CA ALA A 336 5.36 -31.34 16.70
C ALA A 336 6.05 -30.82 17.99
N GLN A 337 6.37 -31.73 18.93
CA GLN A 337 7.10 -31.37 20.15
C GLN A 337 8.45 -30.72 19.82
N GLN A 338 9.20 -31.29 18.86
CA GLN A 338 10.48 -30.74 18.46
C GLN A 338 10.34 -29.34 17.86
N GLU A 339 9.32 -29.12 17.03
CA GLU A 339 9.09 -27.82 16.42
C GLU A 339 8.69 -26.75 17.46
N PHE A 340 7.86 -27.07 18.44
CA PHE A 340 7.57 -26.15 19.54
C PHE A 340 8.80 -25.86 20.42
N LEU A 341 9.67 -26.83 20.64
CA LEU A 341 10.94 -26.61 21.34
C LEU A 341 11.86 -25.66 20.53
N ASN A 342 11.92 -25.80 19.20
CA ASN A 342 12.65 -24.89 18.33
C ASN A 342 12.09 -23.48 18.43
N ALA A 343 10.77 -23.31 18.37
CA ALA A 343 10.10 -22.01 18.51
C ALA A 343 10.44 -21.32 19.85
N ILE A 344 10.39 -22.07 20.96
CA ILE A 344 10.72 -21.57 22.30
C ILE A 344 12.19 -21.20 22.42
N LYS A 345 13.08 -21.99 21.81
CA LYS A 345 14.52 -21.68 21.80
C LYS A 345 14.80 -20.35 21.10
N LEU A 346 14.09 -20.06 20.02
CA LEU A 346 14.23 -18.82 19.27
C LEU A 346 13.55 -17.64 19.96
N LYS A 347 12.40 -17.87 20.60
CA LYS A 347 11.60 -16.83 21.26
C LYS A 347 11.13 -17.34 22.65
N PRO A 348 11.99 -17.20 23.69
CA PRO A 348 11.69 -17.72 25.03
C PRO A 348 10.49 -17.08 25.73
N ASP A 349 10.03 -15.92 25.31
CA ASP A 349 8.86 -15.21 25.81
C ASP A 349 7.56 -15.54 25.03
N PHE A 350 7.62 -16.54 24.15
CA PHE A 350 6.46 -16.94 23.35
C PHE A 350 5.48 -17.82 24.16
N GLY A 351 4.81 -17.19 25.14
CA GLY A 351 3.99 -17.86 26.14
C GLY A 351 2.94 -18.82 25.61
N ALA A 352 2.35 -18.55 24.43
CA ALA A 352 1.38 -19.44 23.79
C ALA A 352 1.97 -20.81 23.44
N VAL A 353 3.19 -20.83 22.90
CA VAL A 353 3.85 -22.06 22.44
C VAL A 353 4.18 -23.01 23.58
N TYR A 354 4.37 -22.50 24.81
CA TYR A 354 4.51 -23.38 25.97
C TYR A 354 3.23 -24.17 26.27
N GLY A 355 2.06 -23.58 26.01
CA GLY A 355 0.79 -24.29 26.11
C GLY A 355 0.66 -25.40 25.06
N ASP A 356 1.06 -25.09 23.83
CA ASP A 356 1.08 -26.06 22.72
C ASP A 356 2.08 -27.20 23.00
N LEU A 357 3.27 -26.88 23.51
CA LEU A 357 4.28 -27.85 23.94
C LEU A 357 3.74 -28.74 25.04
N ALA A 358 3.06 -28.19 26.04
CA ALA A 358 2.49 -28.97 27.12
C ALA A 358 1.44 -29.96 26.62
N ALA A 359 0.56 -29.52 25.72
CA ALA A 359 -0.45 -30.38 25.14
C ALA A 359 0.17 -31.55 24.35
N VAL A 360 1.16 -31.29 23.51
CA VAL A 360 1.85 -32.31 22.73
C VAL A 360 2.71 -33.22 23.60
N ALA A 361 3.39 -32.66 24.62
CA ALA A 361 4.15 -33.47 25.56
C ALA A 361 3.25 -34.46 26.33
N ASN A 362 2.04 -34.04 26.69
CA ASN A 362 1.04 -34.91 27.31
C ASN A 362 0.63 -36.08 26.39
N GLU A 363 0.37 -35.80 25.10
CA GLU A 363 0.08 -36.85 24.09
C GLU A 363 1.27 -37.81 23.90
N ASN A 364 2.50 -37.29 23.97
CA ASN A 364 3.73 -38.09 23.94
C ASN A 364 4.02 -38.84 25.26
N LYS A 365 3.16 -38.69 26.28
CA LYS A 365 3.33 -39.23 27.62
C LYS A 365 4.62 -38.70 28.32
N ASN A 366 5.10 -37.54 27.91
CA ASN A 366 6.22 -36.86 28.56
C ASN A 366 5.69 -35.90 29.63
N TYR A 367 5.17 -36.47 30.72
CA TYR A 367 4.46 -35.72 31.75
C TYR A 367 5.35 -34.72 32.49
N GLU A 368 6.65 -35.02 32.66
CA GLU A 368 7.58 -34.07 33.24
C GLU A 368 7.75 -32.82 32.38
N LEU A 369 7.84 -32.99 31.04
CA LEU A 369 7.91 -31.86 30.11
C LEU A 369 6.59 -31.08 30.11
N THR A 370 5.44 -31.77 30.22
CA THR A 370 4.13 -31.12 30.34
C THR A 370 4.10 -30.14 31.50
N ILE A 371 4.54 -30.57 32.68
CA ILE A 371 4.57 -29.72 33.88
C ILE A 371 5.53 -28.55 33.67
N LYS A 372 6.77 -28.82 33.24
CA LYS A 372 7.78 -27.75 32.99
C LYS A 372 7.28 -26.70 32.01
N ALA A 373 6.61 -27.13 30.94
CA ALA A 373 6.07 -26.21 29.96
C ALA A 373 4.93 -25.35 30.52
N LEU A 374 4.00 -25.96 31.29
CA LEU A 374 2.93 -25.22 31.95
C LEU A 374 3.45 -24.24 32.99
N ASP A 375 4.47 -24.59 33.75
CA ASP A 375 5.10 -23.71 34.73
C ASP A 375 5.83 -22.53 34.06
N ALA A 376 6.44 -22.75 32.91
CA ALA A 376 7.02 -21.68 32.09
C ALA A 376 5.92 -20.76 31.51
N ARG A 377 4.82 -21.34 31.03
CA ARG A 377 3.67 -20.58 30.54
C ARG A 377 3.07 -19.69 31.62
N ALA A 378 2.92 -20.21 32.83
CA ALA A 378 2.33 -19.48 33.97
C ALA A 378 3.12 -18.23 34.38
N LYS A 379 4.43 -18.18 34.07
CA LYS A 379 5.26 -17.00 34.28
C LYS A 379 5.04 -15.89 33.23
N LEU A 380 4.48 -16.24 32.09
CA LEU A 380 4.34 -15.35 30.93
C LEU A 380 2.87 -14.94 30.68
N LEU A 381 1.93 -15.82 30.99
CA LEU A 381 0.52 -15.66 30.69
C LEU A 381 -0.35 -16.09 31.87
N PRO A 382 -1.55 -15.49 32.03
CA PRO A 382 -2.53 -15.96 33.01
C PRO A 382 -2.85 -17.44 32.85
N GLU A 383 -3.08 -18.13 33.97
CA GLU A 383 -3.53 -19.53 33.96
C GLU A 383 -4.94 -19.64 33.41
N ILE A 384 -5.18 -20.72 32.68
CA ILE A 384 -6.47 -21.06 32.07
C ILE A 384 -6.90 -22.46 32.55
N PRO A 385 -8.21 -22.77 32.53
CA PRO A 385 -8.69 -24.07 33.01
C PRO A 385 -7.95 -25.28 32.45
N VAL A 386 -7.68 -25.26 31.13
CA VAL A 386 -6.97 -26.35 30.43
C VAL A 386 -5.57 -26.57 30.99
N SER A 387 -4.87 -25.51 31.43
CA SER A 387 -3.53 -25.63 32.02
C SER A 387 -3.56 -26.46 33.32
N TYR A 388 -4.53 -26.18 34.19
CA TYR A 388 -4.71 -26.96 35.43
C TYR A 388 -5.07 -28.41 35.14
N PHE A 389 -5.95 -28.66 34.16
CA PHE A 389 -6.36 -30.01 33.77
C PHE A 389 -5.18 -30.85 33.25
N LEU A 390 -4.37 -30.29 32.32
CA LEU A 390 -3.20 -30.98 31.79
C LEU A 390 -2.14 -31.23 32.89
N ARG A 391 -1.95 -30.26 33.79
CA ARG A 391 -1.00 -30.40 34.93
C ARG A 391 -1.49 -31.50 35.88
N ALA A 392 -2.81 -31.56 36.15
CA ALA A 392 -3.41 -32.61 36.97
C ALA A 392 -3.21 -34.02 36.34
N ILE A 393 -3.48 -34.17 35.06
CA ILE A 393 -3.23 -35.41 34.33
C ILE A 393 -1.74 -35.81 34.40
N ALA A 394 -0.83 -34.87 34.20
CA ALA A 394 0.60 -35.16 34.23
C ALA A 394 1.07 -35.63 35.61
N TYR A 395 0.66 -34.96 36.70
CA TYR A 395 0.95 -35.39 38.07
C TYR A 395 0.31 -36.74 38.40
N ASP A 396 -0.91 -36.97 37.94
CA ASP A 396 -1.60 -38.22 38.17
C ASP A 396 -0.83 -39.42 37.54
N HIS A 397 -0.39 -39.28 36.31
CA HIS A 397 0.43 -40.30 35.65
C HIS A 397 1.79 -40.51 36.31
N LEU A 398 2.38 -39.45 36.88
CA LEU A 398 3.61 -39.52 37.68
C LEU A 398 3.38 -40.04 39.10
N ARG A 399 2.11 -40.33 39.48
CA ARG A 399 1.66 -40.82 40.80
C ARG A 399 1.87 -39.79 41.93
N ASP A 400 2.03 -38.51 41.59
CA ASP A 400 1.95 -37.45 42.59
C ASP A 400 0.49 -37.04 42.80
N TYR A 401 -0.24 -37.92 43.50
CA TYR A 401 -1.69 -37.77 43.69
C TYR A 401 -2.07 -36.52 44.47
N LYS A 402 -1.15 -36.00 45.31
CA LYS A 402 -1.40 -34.75 46.03
C LYS A 402 -1.48 -33.57 45.03
N GLN A 403 -0.46 -33.41 44.21
CA GLN A 403 -0.43 -32.33 43.20
C GLN A 403 -1.53 -32.53 42.14
N ALA A 404 -1.82 -33.79 41.78
CA ALA A 404 -2.92 -34.11 40.87
C ALA A 404 -4.26 -33.61 41.43
N ALA A 405 -4.58 -33.96 42.69
CA ALA A 405 -5.82 -33.54 43.32
C ALA A 405 -5.93 -31.98 43.42
N GLU A 406 -4.86 -31.31 43.87
CA GLU A 406 -4.84 -29.85 43.93
C GLU A 406 -5.14 -29.22 42.55
N ASN A 407 -4.55 -29.68 41.49
CA ASN A 407 -4.76 -29.15 40.15
C ASN A 407 -6.14 -29.53 39.56
N TYR A 408 -6.69 -30.73 39.86
CA TYR A 408 -8.06 -31.03 39.49
C TYR A 408 -9.08 -30.12 40.19
N HIS A 409 -8.89 -29.79 41.47
CA HIS A 409 -9.74 -28.81 42.15
C HIS A 409 -9.65 -27.42 41.54
N LEU A 410 -8.44 -26.91 41.27
CA LEU A 410 -8.23 -25.64 40.57
C LEU A 410 -8.90 -25.64 39.19
N PHE A 411 -8.79 -26.74 38.45
CA PHE A 411 -9.50 -26.89 37.18
C PHE A 411 -11.00 -26.77 37.34
N LEU A 412 -11.60 -27.54 38.27
CA LEU A 412 -13.06 -27.51 38.49
C LEU A 412 -13.56 -26.14 38.93
N GLN A 413 -12.79 -25.40 39.73
CA GLN A 413 -13.10 -24.04 40.12
C GLN A 413 -13.03 -23.08 38.95
N ALA A 414 -11.99 -23.18 38.12
CA ALA A 414 -11.78 -22.28 36.98
C ALA A 414 -12.67 -22.60 35.78
N ALA A 415 -13.03 -23.88 35.58
CA ALA A 415 -13.84 -24.35 34.45
C ALA A 415 -15.30 -23.92 34.55
N ASN A 416 -15.86 -23.87 35.75
CA ASN A 416 -17.22 -23.38 36.04
C ASN A 416 -18.31 -23.88 35.04
N GLY A 417 -18.31 -25.18 34.74
CA GLY A 417 -19.29 -25.82 33.83
C GLY A 417 -18.99 -25.65 32.33
N GLN A 418 -17.91 -25.02 31.96
CA GLN A 418 -17.57 -24.79 30.53
C GLN A 418 -16.97 -26.03 29.83
N PHE A 419 -16.50 -27.03 30.60
CA PHE A 419 -15.81 -28.24 30.11
C PHE A 419 -16.45 -29.53 30.71
N PRO A 420 -17.69 -29.84 30.40
CA PRO A 420 -18.46 -30.88 31.08
C PRO A 420 -17.78 -32.27 31.10
N ASP A 421 -17.16 -32.68 29.97
CA ASP A 421 -16.49 -33.96 29.87
C ASP A 421 -15.23 -34.04 30.75
N GLN A 422 -14.39 -33.01 30.68
CA GLN A 422 -13.18 -32.93 31.49
C GLN A 422 -13.51 -32.72 33.00
N GLU A 423 -14.57 -31.98 33.31
CA GLU A 423 -15.04 -31.82 34.69
C GLU A 423 -15.56 -33.14 35.24
N TRP A 424 -16.27 -33.92 34.44
CA TRP A 424 -16.68 -35.26 34.82
C TRP A 424 -15.46 -36.18 35.11
N GLN A 425 -14.48 -36.16 34.21
CA GLN A 425 -13.22 -36.92 34.38
C GLN A 425 -12.49 -36.52 35.67
N ALA A 426 -12.32 -35.21 35.88
CA ALA A 426 -11.65 -34.68 37.07
C ALA A 426 -12.35 -35.14 38.37
N ARG A 427 -13.70 -35.02 38.46
CA ARG A 427 -14.48 -35.45 39.63
C ARG A 427 -14.35 -36.95 39.90
N HIS A 428 -14.42 -37.76 38.85
CA HIS A 428 -14.29 -39.24 39.02
C HIS A 428 -12.85 -39.58 39.45
N ARG A 429 -11.86 -38.91 38.90
CA ARG A 429 -10.47 -39.20 39.26
C ARG A 429 -10.16 -38.78 40.69
N LEU A 430 -10.68 -37.65 41.17
CA LEU A 430 -10.57 -37.22 42.59
C LEU A 430 -11.07 -38.27 43.56
N ILE A 431 -12.19 -38.94 43.26
CA ILE A 431 -12.74 -40.04 44.11
C ILE A 431 -11.74 -41.17 44.29
N ALA A 432 -10.90 -41.40 43.28
CA ALA A 432 -9.94 -42.51 43.31
C ALA A 432 -8.60 -42.15 43.97
N ILE A 433 -8.17 -40.90 43.91
CA ILE A 433 -6.82 -40.48 44.36
C ILE A 433 -6.84 -39.74 45.72
N GLU A 434 -7.99 -39.25 46.16
CA GLU A 434 -8.09 -38.61 47.48
C GLU A 434 -8.34 -39.68 48.54
N PRO A 435 -7.70 -39.55 49.71
CA PRO A 435 -7.95 -40.48 50.82
C PRO A 435 -9.41 -40.38 51.27
N LYS A 436 -10.09 -41.50 51.39
CA LYS A 436 -11.41 -41.57 52.00
C LYS A 436 -11.29 -41.04 53.44
N LYS A 437 -12.04 -39.95 53.74
CA LYS A 437 -12.18 -39.45 55.12
C LYS A 437 -12.88 -40.44 55.99
#